data_be1a4ce018ad85fcfbc9bc2c3c8835a3
#
_entry.id   be1a4ce018ad85fcfbc9bc2c3c8835a3
#
_cell.length_a   1.000
_cell.length_b   1.000
_cell.length_c   1.000
_cell.angle_alpha   90.00
_cell.angle_beta   90.00
_cell.angle_gamma   90.00
#
_symmetry.space_group_name_H-M   'P 1'
#
loop_
_entity.id
_entity.type
_entity.pdbx_description
1 polymer ?
#
loop_
_entity_poly.entity_id
_entity_poly.type
_entity_poly.pdbx_seq_one_letter_code
_entity_poly.pdbx_strand_id
1 'polypeptide(L)'
;MEILMDLDKLKKELIADEGQKLNENGEHIIYLDHLGYKTFGYGTLVTEWDEEYDYEVGTVVSQERVDECFDKFLKVCIKDCRTIYPNFDKLPEEAQRILANMSYNLGFNRLKGFKKLQASIVDQDFARAAIEMQESKWAKVDVPNRANRLIERMKTLT
;
A
#
# COMPACT_ATOMS: atom_id res chain seq x y z
N MET A 1 2.97 -22.97 10.03
CA MET A 1 1.88 -22.28 10.77
C MET A 1 1.61 -20.93 10.11
N GLU A 2 0.37 -20.66 9.78
CA GLU A 2 -0.02 -19.36 9.25
C GLU A 2 -0.11 -18.33 10.37
N ILE A 3 0.33 -17.11 10.05
CA ILE A 3 0.25 -15.96 10.94
C ILE A 3 -0.74 -15.00 10.33
N LEU A 4 -1.80 -14.66 11.08
CA LEU A 4 -2.81 -13.73 10.60
C LEU A 4 -2.32 -12.29 10.73
N MET A 5 -2.42 -11.55 9.63
CA MET A 5 -2.09 -10.13 9.61
C MET A 5 -3.19 -9.31 10.30
N ASP A 6 -2.78 -8.30 11.07
CA ASP A 6 -3.72 -7.35 11.67
C ASP A 6 -4.20 -6.35 10.61
N LEU A 7 -5.33 -6.67 9.99
CA LEU A 7 -5.88 -5.88 8.89
C LEU A 7 -6.30 -4.47 9.33
N ASP A 8 -6.80 -4.33 10.55
CA ASP A 8 -7.20 -3.02 11.07
C ASP A 8 -6.00 -2.09 11.25
N LYS A 9 -4.89 -2.61 11.73
CA LYS A 9 -3.64 -1.86 11.80
C LYS A 9 -3.16 -1.44 10.42
N LEU A 10 -3.20 -2.36 9.46
CA LEU A 10 -2.80 -2.06 8.08
C LEU A 10 -3.65 -0.95 7.49
N LYS A 11 -4.96 -1.01 7.68
CA LYS A 11 -5.87 0.03 7.17
C LYS A 11 -5.54 1.40 7.77
N LYS A 12 -5.31 1.46 9.07
CA LYS A 12 -4.98 2.72 9.75
C LYS A 12 -3.68 3.33 9.23
N GLU A 13 -2.65 2.51 9.07
CA GLU A 13 -1.37 3.02 8.56
C GLU A 13 -1.46 3.46 7.10
N LEU A 14 -2.24 2.75 6.27
CA LEU A 14 -2.43 3.14 4.88
C LEU A 14 -3.22 4.44 4.74
N ILE A 15 -4.26 4.64 5.54
CA ILE A 15 -5.01 5.90 5.57
C ILE A 15 -4.09 7.06 5.94
N ALA A 16 -3.23 6.87 6.93
CA ALA A 16 -2.26 7.88 7.34
C ALA A 16 -1.23 8.16 6.23
N ASP A 17 -0.76 7.12 5.54
CA ASP A 17 0.25 7.26 4.48
C ASP A 17 -0.31 7.86 3.19
N GLU A 18 -1.51 7.44 2.78
CA GLU A 18 -2.13 7.92 1.53
C GLU A 18 -2.82 9.27 1.69
N GLY A 19 -3.31 9.55 2.89
CA GLY A 19 -4.11 10.75 3.13
C GLY A 19 -5.50 10.62 2.53
N GLN A 20 -6.23 11.73 2.58
CA GLN A 20 -7.58 11.82 2.02
C GLN A 20 -7.91 13.27 1.73
N LYS A 21 -8.84 13.52 0.80
CA LYS A 21 -9.36 14.85 0.55
C LYS A 21 -10.86 14.89 0.87
N LEU A 22 -11.20 15.76 1.80
CA LEU A 22 -12.57 15.97 2.25
C LEU A 22 -13.00 17.40 1.92
N ASN A 23 -14.30 17.59 1.71
CA ASN A 23 -14.87 18.93 1.59
C ASN A 23 -15.08 19.53 3.00
N GLU A 24 -15.64 20.74 3.06
CA GLU A 24 -15.90 21.43 4.33
C GLU A 24 -16.87 20.72 5.24
N ASN A 25 -17.70 19.81 4.68
CA ASN A 25 -18.66 19.00 5.45
C ASN A 25 -18.07 17.66 5.92
N GLY A 26 -16.77 17.42 5.64
CA GLY A 26 -16.12 16.17 6.03
C GLY A 26 -16.41 14.99 5.11
N GLU A 27 -16.91 15.26 3.91
CA GLU A 27 -17.25 14.23 2.93
C GLU A 27 -16.11 14.02 1.94
N HIS A 28 -15.88 12.75 1.55
CA HIS A 28 -14.94 12.44 0.50
C HIS A 28 -15.40 13.03 -0.83
N ILE A 29 -14.45 13.51 -1.61
CA ILE A 29 -14.73 14.10 -2.93
C ILE A 29 -13.77 13.54 -3.97
N ILE A 30 -14.15 13.64 -5.23
CA ILE A 30 -13.24 13.38 -6.34
C ILE A 30 -12.25 14.55 -6.42
N TYR A 31 -10.97 14.23 -6.47
CA TYR A 31 -9.89 15.22 -6.59
C TYR A 31 -8.86 14.74 -7.61
N LEU A 32 -7.99 15.64 -8.03
CA LEU A 32 -6.85 15.27 -8.88
C LEU A 32 -5.64 14.98 -8.01
N ASP A 33 -4.96 13.85 -8.27
CA ASP A 33 -3.71 13.56 -7.60
C ASP A 33 -2.57 14.43 -8.16
N HIS A 34 -1.35 14.25 -7.66
CA HIS A 34 -0.19 15.05 -8.08
C HIS A 34 0.16 14.89 -9.58
N LEU A 35 -0.33 13.83 -10.22
CA LEU A 35 -0.14 13.58 -11.66
C LEU A 35 -1.34 14.04 -12.49
N GLY A 36 -2.39 14.57 -11.86
CA GLY A 36 -3.59 15.05 -12.53
C GLY A 36 -4.65 14.00 -12.80
N TYR A 37 -4.56 12.82 -12.14
CA TYR A 37 -5.57 11.77 -12.30
C TYR A 37 -6.66 11.88 -11.26
N LYS A 38 -7.91 11.66 -11.70
CA LYS A 38 -9.07 11.63 -10.79
C LYS A 38 -8.89 10.52 -9.76
N THR A 39 -9.08 10.88 -8.51
CA THR A 39 -8.83 10.02 -7.34
C THR A 39 -9.90 10.29 -6.30
N PHE A 40 -10.21 9.32 -5.45
CA PHE A 40 -11.03 9.54 -4.25
C PHE A 40 -10.57 8.61 -3.13
N GLY A 41 -11.08 8.86 -1.94
CA GLY A 41 -10.79 8.04 -0.76
C GLY A 41 -9.32 8.03 -0.41
N TYR A 42 -8.77 6.84 -0.25
CA TYR A 42 -7.39 6.63 0.19
C TYR A 42 -6.50 6.26 -1.00
N GLY A 43 -6.45 7.15 -1.97
CA GLY A 43 -5.64 6.95 -3.15
C GLY A 43 -6.26 6.06 -4.23
N THR A 44 -7.58 5.89 -4.21
CA THR A 44 -8.27 5.10 -5.24
C THR A 44 -8.32 5.86 -6.56
N LEU A 45 -7.61 5.36 -7.56
CA LEU A 45 -7.65 5.95 -8.91
C LEU A 45 -8.95 5.58 -9.61
N VAL A 46 -9.60 6.58 -10.21
CA VAL A 46 -10.81 6.38 -11.01
C VAL A 46 -10.41 5.85 -12.39
N THR A 47 -11.02 4.74 -12.79
CA THR A 47 -10.78 4.13 -14.10
C THR A 47 -12.01 4.28 -15.00
N GLU A 48 -11.85 4.03 -16.30
CA GLU A 48 -12.96 4.07 -17.26
C GLU A 48 -14.09 3.08 -16.95
N TRP A 49 -13.81 2.09 -16.08
CA TRP A 49 -14.80 1.09 -15.66
C TRP A 49 -15.58 1.50 -14.42
N ASP A 50 -15.20 2.61 -13.77
CA ASP A 50 -15.86 3.10 -12.56
C ASP A 50 -16.98 4.06 -12.91
N GLU A 51 -18.07 4.04 -12.11
CA GLU A 51 -19.17 5.01 -12.30
C GLU A 51 -18.70 6.46 -12.15
N GLU A 52 -17.64 6.68 -11.36
CA GLU A 52 -17.08 8.00 -11.10
C GLU A 52 -16.29 8.58 -12.29
N TYR A 53 -16.08 7.80 -13.33
CA TYR A 53 -15.24 8.22 -14.47
C TYR A 53 -15.71 9.54 -15.09
N ASP A 54 -17.02 9.71 -15.22
CA ASP A 54 -17.62 10.90 -15.81
C ASP A 54 -17.99 11.98 -14.79
N TYR A 55 -17.72 11.75 -13.51
CA TYR A 55 -18.03 12.72 -12.47
C TYR A 55 -16.98 13.82 -12.42
N GLU A 56 -17.42 15.05 -12.14
CA GLU A 56 -16.54 16.20 -12.02
C GLU A 56 -15.75 16.16 -10.72
N VAL A 57 -14.57 16.77 -10.72
CA VAL A 57 -13.78 17.04 -9.51
C VAL A 57 -14.66 17.82 -8.53
N GLY A 58 -14.64 17.42 -7.27
CA GLY A 58 -15.48 17.99 -6.21
C GLY A 58 -16.78 17.23 -5.97
N THR A 59 -17.14 16.29 -6.84
CA THR A 59 -18.31 15.43 -6.62
C THR A 59 -18.11 14.58 -5.38
N VAL A 60 -19.13 14.52 -4.50
CA VAL A 60 -19.08 13.74 -3.27
C VAL A 60 -19.10 12.25 -3.59
N VAL A 61 -18.24 11.50 -2.91
CA VAL A 61 -18.20 10.04 -2.94
C VAL A 61 -18.55 9.55 -1.54
N SER A 62 -19.49 8.62 -1.43
CA SER A 62 -19.91 8.13 -0.12
C SER A 62 -18.79 7.39 0.62
N GLN A 63 -18.82 7.42 1.95
CA GLN A 63 -17.89 6.64 2.77
C GLN A 63 -17.98 5.15 2.45
N GLU A 64 -19.20 4.66 2.20
CA GLU A 64 -19.44 3.27 1.82
C GLU A 64 -18.70 2.90 0.54
N ARG A 65 -18.74 3.77 -0.47
CA ARG A 65 -18.03 3.55 -1.73
C ARG A 65 -16.51 3.58 -1.53
N VAL A 66 -16.04 4.53 -0.73
CA VAL A 66 -14.61 4.63 -0.38
C VAL A 66 -14.14 3.35 0.28
N ASP A 67 -14.88 2.85 1.27
CA ASP A 67 -14.53 1.64 2.01
C ASP A 67 -14.56 0.40 1.11
N GLU A 68 -15.54 0.30 0.24
CA GLU A 68 -15.66 -0.81 -0.72
C GLU A 68 -14.43 -0.89 -1.63
N CYS A 69 -14.02 0.23 -2.20
CA CYS A 69 -12.85 0.30 -3.08
C CYS A 69 -11.55 0.02 -2.32
N PHE A 70 -11.45 0.54 -1.10
CA PHE A 70 -10.29 0.31 -0.24
C PHE A 70 -10.13 -1.16 0.09
N ASP A 71 -11.22 -1.80 0.56
CA ASP A 71 -11.21 -3.22 0.91
C ASP A 71 -10.88 -4.10 -0.29
N LYS A 72 -11.44 -3.77 -1.44
CA LYS A 72 -11.19 -4.51 -2.68
C LYS A 72 -9.71 -4.42 -3.08
N PHE A 73 -9.14 -3.23 -3.02
CA PHE A 73 -7.73 -3.04 -3.39
C PHE A 73 -6.78 -3.71 -2.39
N LEU A 74 -7.12 -3.67 -1.10
CA LEU A 74 -6.32 -4.38 -0.07
C LEU A 74 -6.27 -5.88 -0.33
N LYS A 75 -7.39 -6.48 -0.72
CA LYS A 75 -7.41 -7.91 -1.08
C LYS A 75 -6.48 -8.21 -2.25
N VAL A 76 -6.43 -7.31 -3.23
CA VAL A 76 -5.50 -7.44 -4.37
C VAL A 76 -4.05 -7.35 -3.89
N CYS A 77 -3.74 -6.39 -3.05
CA CYS A 77 -2.37 -6.22 -2.52
C CYS A 77 -1.89 -7.43 -1.73
N ILE A 78 -2.76 -7.99 -0.89
CA ILE A 78 -2.42 -9.18 -0.09
C ILE A 78 -2.22 -10.39 -1.01
N LYS A 79 -3.08 -10.56 -2.00
CA LYS A 79 -2.94 -11.63 -2.99
C LYS A 79 -1.62 -11.49 -3.76
N ASP A 80 -1.28 -10.27 -4.16
CA ASP A 80 -0.03 -9.98 -4.86
C ASP A 80 1.19 -10.34 -3.99
N CYS A 81 1.14 -10.00 -2.71
CA CYS A 81 2.20 -10.36 -1.77
C CYS A 81 2.36 -11.89 -1.66
N ARG A 82 1.26 -12.62 -1.61
CA ARG A 82 1.32 -14.09 -1.56
C ARG A 82 1.94 -14.68 -2.83
N THR A 83 1.70 -14.04 -3.96
CA THR A 83 2.30 -14.46 -5.24
C THR A 83 3.79 -14.18 -5.28
N ILE A 84 4.21 -12.99 -4.82
CA ILE A 84 5.63 -12.58 -4.84
C ILE A 84 6.43 -13.34 -3.77
N TYR A 85 5.85 -13.50 -2.57
CA TYR A 85 6.51 -14.12 -1.42
C TYR A 85 5.76 -15.40 -1.03
N PRO A 86 6.21 -16.58 -1.52
CA PRO A 86 5.49 -17.84 -1.25
C PRO A 86 5.30 -18.14 0.24
N ASN A 87 6.17 -17.62 1.09
CA ASN A 87 6.11 -17.79 2.55
C ASN A 87 5.37 -16.66 3.28
N PHE A 88 4.62 -15.81 2.54
CA PHE A 88 3.98 -14.62 3.10
C PHE A 88 3.16 -14.90 4.37
N ASP A 89 2.30 -15.92 4.33
CA ASP A 89 1.42 -16.24 5.46
C ASP A 89 2.16 -16.78 6.68
N LYS A 90 3.45 -17.14 6.54
CA LYS A 90 4.31 -17.63 7.62
C LYS A 90 5.26 -16.55 8.16
N LEU A 91 5.26 -15.37 7.55
CA LEU A 91 6.10 -14.27 8.00
C LEU A 91 5.57 -13.67 9.30
N PRO A 92 6.44 -13.06 10.12
CA PRO A 92 5.98 -12.24 11.24
C PRO A 92 4.92 -11.24 10.78
N GLU A 93 3.92 -10.98 11.61
CA GLU A 93 2.80 -10.11 11.28
C GLU A 93 3.28 -8.72 10.82
N GLU A 94 4.27 -8.17 11.50
CA GLU A 94 4.86 -6.87 11.12
C GLU A 94 5.44 -6.89 9.70
N ALA A 95 6.13 -7.99 9.32
CA ALA A 95 6.66 -8.13 7.96
C ALA A 95 5.55 -8.18 6.92
N GLN A 96 4.46 -8.88 7.22
CA GLN A 96 3.30 -8.94 6.34
C GLN A 96 2.72 -7.54 6.08
N ARG A 97 2.56 -6.74 7.13
CA ARG A 97 2.03 -5.37 6.99
C ARG A 97 2.97 -4.45 6.22
N ILE A 98 4.27 -4.55 6.45
CA ILE A 98 5.28 -3.79 5.71
C ILE A 98 5.17 -4.08 4.21
N LEU A 99 5.14 -5.34 3.85
CA LEU A 99 5.07 -5.76 2.43
C LEU A 99 3.74 -5.38 1.78
N ALA A 100 2.63 -5.52 2.51
CA ALA A 100 1.32 -5.09 2.02
C ALA A 100 1.26 -3.58 1.81
N ASN A 101 1.86 -2.79 2.70
CA ASN A 101 1.98 -1.34 2.56
C ASN A 101 2.79 -0.99 1.31
N MET A 102 3.92 -1.65 1.09
CA MET A 102 4.73 -1.46 -0.12
C MET A 102 3.94 -1.81 -1.38
N SER A 103 3.20 -2.92 -1.35
CA SER A 103 2.36 -3.34 -2.47
C SER A 103 1.31 -2.29 -2.82
N TYR A 104 0.66 -1.72 -1.81
CA TYR A 104 -0.33 -0.66 -2.00
C TYR A 104 0.26 0.55 -2.72
N ASN A 105 1.47 0.93 -2.34
CA ASN A 105 2.17 2.09 -2.90
C ASN A 105 2.78 1.82 -4.28
N LEU A 106 3.43 0.67 -4.44
CA LEU A 106 4.23 0.35 -5.63
C LEU A 106 3.44 -0.35 -6.74
N GLY A 107 2.47 -1.16 -6.38
CA GLY A 107 1.81 -2.08 -7.29
C GLY A 107 2.62 -3.36 -7.50
N PHE A 108 1.98 -4.34 -8.12
CA PHE A 108 2.52 -5.69 -8.29
C PHE A 108 3.86 -5.72 -9.05
N ASN A 109 3.89 -5.10 -10.21
CA ASN A 109 5.07 -5.20 -11.09
C ASN A 109 6.32 -4.56 -10.48
N ARG A 110 6.18 -3.40 -9.85
CA ARG A 110 7.31 -2.72 -9.20
C ARG A 110 7.80 -3.48 -7.98
N LEU A 111 6.88 -3.96 -7.14
CA LEU A 111 7.27 -4.74 -5.95
C LEU A 111 7.95 -6.05 -6.34
N LYS A 112 7.40 -6.75 -7.33
CA LYS A 112 7.99 -7.98 -7.88
C LYS A 112 9.40 -7.73 -8.44
N GLY A 113 9.64 -6.52 -8.95
CA GLY A 113 10.93 -6.13 -9.50
C GLY A 113 12.05 -6.04 -8.47
N PHE A 114 11.73 -5.96 -7.17
CA PHE A 114 12.70 -5.95 -6.09
C PHE A 114 13.20 -7.39 -5.82
N LYS A 115 14.00 -7.92 -6.73
CA LYS A 115 14.43 -9.35 -6.72
C LYS A 115 15.23 -9.73 -5.49
N LYS A 116 16.14 -8.87 -5.06
CA LYS A 116 16.98 -9.13 -3.88
C LYS A 116 16.16 -9.05 -2.59
N LEU A 117 15.18 -8.15 -2.54
CA LEU A 117 14.23 -8.11 -1.44
C LEU A 117 13.44 -9.41 -1.37
N GLN A 118 12.93 -9.87 -2.50
CA GLN A 118 12.18 -11.13 -2.59
C GLN A 118 12.99 -12.29 -2.01
N ALA A 119 14.25 -12.43 -2.42
CA ALA A 119 15.14 -13.48 -1.93
C ALA A 119 15.35 -13.37 -0.41
N SER A 120 15.57 -12.16 0.10
CA SER A 120 15.77 -11.90 1.51
C SER A 120 14.53 -12.29 2.34
N ILE A 121 13.34 -11.98 1.85
CA ILE A 121 12.08 -12.31 2.53
C ILE A 121 11.84 -13.82 2.53
N VAL A 122 12.09 -14.50 1.42
CA VAL A 122 11.97 -15.97 1.34
C VAL A 122 12.90 -16.64 2.37
N ASP A 123 14.10 -16.09 2.53
CA ASP A 123 15.09 -16.59 3.50
C ASP A 123 14.82 -16.09 4.93
N GLN A 124 13.83 -15.23 5.13
CA GLN A 124 13.54 -14.55 6.40
C GLN A 124 14.77 -13.82 6.97
N ASP A 125 15.60 -13.30 6.08
CA ASP A 125 16.72 -12.42 6.42
C ASP A 125 16.26 -10.98 6.40
N PHE A 126 15.66 -10.54 7.51
CA PHE A 126 15.05 -9.22 7.60
C PHE A 126 16.07 -8.08 7.64
N ALA A 127 17.25 -8.34 8.19
CA ALA A 127 18.34 -7.35 8.14
C ALA A 127 18.74 -7.06 6.69
N ARG A 128 18.88 -8.12 5.89
CA ARG A 128 19.18 -7.99 4.46
C ARG A 128 18.02 -7.33 3.72
N ALA A 129 16.79 -7.71 4.04
CA ALA A 129 15.60 -7.11 3.45
C ALA A 129 15.58 -5.60 3.65
N ALA A 130 15.88 -5.13 4.86
CA ALA A 130 15.94 -3.69 5.16
C ALA A 130 17.00 -2.98 4.33
N ILE A 131 18.17 -3.59 4.10
CA ILE A 131 19.23 -3.05 3.24
C ILE A 131 18.74 -2.92 1.80
N GLU A 132 18.10 -3.95 1.27
CA GLU A 132 17.58 -3.95 -0.10
C GLU A 132 16.48 -2.89 -0.29
N MET A 133 15.63 -2.70 0.71
CA MET A 133 14.65 -1.61 0.69
C MET A 133 15.34 -0.25 0.65
N GLN A 134 16.36 -0.05 1.47
CA GLN A 134 17.10 1.22 1.58
C GLN A 134 17.84 1.58 0.30
N GLU A 135 18.34 0.59 -0.44
CA GLU A 135 19.09 0.79 -1.68
C GLU A 135 18.21 1.15 -2.87
N SER A 136 16.90 1.06 -2.74
CA SER A 136 15.97 1.27 -3.84
C SER A 136 15.74 2.74 -4.17
N LYS A 137 15.36 3.03 -5.41
CA LYS A 137 14.89 4.35 -5.83
C LYS A 137 13.65 4.77 -5.04
N TRP A 138 12.79 3.81 -4.72
CA TRP A 138 11.60 4.01 -3.90
C TRP A 138 11.95 4.71 -2.57
N ALA A 139 12.99 4.25 -1.89
CA ALA A 139 13.44 4.81 -0.62
C ALA A 139 14.25 6.10 -0.80
N LYS A 140 15.08 6.17 -1.84
CA LYS A 140 16.01 7.30 -2.03
C LYS A 140 15.33 8.51 -2.67
N VAL A 141 14.35 8.29 -3.53
CA VAL A 141 13.79 9.34 -4.40
C VAL A 141 12.27 9.45 -4.26
N ASP A 142 11.54 8.35 -4.44
CA ASP A 142 10.10 8.40 -4.64
C ASP A 142 9.32 8.79 -3.37
N VAL A 143 9.49 8.05 -2.29
CA VAL A 143 8.76 8.27 -1.02
C VAL A 143 9.68 8.07 0.19
N PRO A 144 10.73 8.89 0.36
CA PRO A 144 11.74 8.65 1.39
C PRO A 144 11.20 8.55 2.80
N ASN A 145 10.24 9.39 3.17
CA ASN A 145 9.70 9.41 4.54
C ASN A 145 8.91 8.14 4.85
N ARG A 146 8.03 7.74 3.92
CA ARG A 146 7.25 6.50 4.05
C ARG A 146 8.18 5.28 4.07
N ALA A 147 9.12 5.25 3.14
CA ALA A 147 10.10 4.17 3.03
C ALA A 147 10.93 4.04 4.30
N ASN A 148 11.44 5.14 4.85
CA ASN A 148 12.25 5.11 6.07
C ASN A 148 11.48 4.53 7.25
N ARG A 149 10.21 4.86 7.41
CA ARG A 149 9.38 4.27 8.47
C ARG A 149 9.26 2.76 8.32
N LEU A 150 9.03 2.28 7.11
CA LEU A 150 8.91 0.86 6.82
C LEU A 150 10.26 0.14 6.99
N ILE A 151 11.35 0.75 6.56
CA ILE A 151 12.71 0.22 6.70
C ILE A 151 13.07 0.05 8.18
N GLU A 152 12.81 1.06 9.01
CA GLU A 152 13.10 0.98 10.44
C GLU A 152 12.31 -0.16 11.11
N ARG A 153 11.08 -0.37 10.70
CA ARG A 153 10.26 -1.48 11.18
C ARG A 153 10.84 -2.83 10.74
N MET A 154 11.29 -2.94 9.49
CA MET A 154 11.92 -4.16 8.98
C MET A 154 13.20 -4.50 9.75
N LYS A 155 14.00 -3.49 10.12
CA LYS A 155 15.22 -3.67 10.90
C LYS A 155 14.98 -4.28 12.28
N THR A 156 13.80 -4.09 12.85
CA THR A 156 13.47 -4.62 14.18
C THR A 156 13.15 -6.11 14.17
N LEU A 157 12.97 -6.69 12.99
CA LEU A 157 12.64 -8.10 12.82
C LEU A 157 13.93 -8.91 12.74
N THR A 158 14.06 -9.87 13.64
CA THR A 158 15.26 -10.72 13.70
C THR A 158 14.90 -12.19 13.89
#